data_e64f9b439be06279266158f7fc2ad6de
#
_entry.id   e64f9b439be06279266158f7fc2ad6de
#
_cell.length_a   1.000
_cell.length_b   1.000
_cell.length_c   1.000
_cell.angle_alpha   90.00
_cell.angle_beta   90.00
_cell.angle_gamma   90.00
#
_symmetry.space_group_name_H-M   'P 1'
#
loop_
_entity.id
_entity.type
_entity.pdbx_description
1 polymer ?
#
loop_
_entity_poly.entity_id
_entity_poly.type
_entity_poly.pdbx_seq_one_letter_code
_entity_poly.pdbx_strand_id
1 'polypeptide(L)'
;MDNPSSEPAMEAPRPNSLPKAERTEARPARRWRWPIAILALGAALVFVVQNVERFENNAADQNLATLSAIGLTVLLLAFWAIFFTGLPRGARTRLLVGGVALIAGFLSLVRVDGVSGDIRPKLVWRWSPKADARLAKEIAGEGKPADATIDLTQTSDDDFPQFLGPSRNGQVVVRQALARDWAARPPKTVWRQPIGAGWSSFAVVGPYAITQEQRGDRECVTCYEVSTGKLLWAHAEGGHFNKLLGGEGPRATPTISGGRVYALGANGRLDCLDGASGEVVWTHDVLAENNAPNLEWGKSCSPAVIDDLVVVSAGGPDGHSLVAFDKASGDEIWHAGDDPSSYSSPLLATLAGVEQILIVNHHAIVAHDPANGRVLWRYPWIGDQPKVPQPVPIGADKVLIASGYGIGCMLLDIKAGPDGELSASEAWKKHSLKLKPKFTNVVLHEGFVYGLDDGRSLVCLDLTRGERKWQGGHYGHGQILLVGDLLLVQSEEGDVALVEATPKRYRELTRFKALEGKTWNNPALAGRYLLVRNAEEAACYELPLE
;
A
#
# COMPACT_ATOMS: atom_id res chain seq x y z
N MET A 1 82.79 -96.95 -6.09
CA MET A 1 83.26 -96.80 -7.44
C MET A 1 82.31 -96.00 -8.26
N ASP A 2 82.79 -94.88 -8.67
CA ASP A 2 82.42 -94.08 -9.81
C ASP A 2 81.02 -93.31 -9.83
N ASN A 3 81.26 -92.10 -9.73
CA ASN A 3 80.44 -91.01 -10.21
C ASN A 3 80.16 -91.12 -11.71
N PRO A 4 79.11 -90.58 -12.36
CA PRO A 4 79.28 -89.21 -12.77
C PRO A 4 77.98 -88.36 -12.91
N SER A 5 78.31 -87.12 -12.96
CA SER A 5 77.88 -85.99 -13.72
C SER A 5 76.45 -85.42 -13.55
N SER A 6 76.53 -84.23 -13.10
CA SER A 6 75.54 -83.17 -13.06
C SER A 6 75.15 -82.60 -14.42
N GLU A 7 73.89 -82.41 -14.69
CA GLU A 7 73.41 -81.48 -15.73
C GLU A 7 72.54 -80.38 -15.06
N PRO A 8 72.65 -79.14 -15.53
CA PRO A 8 71.96 -78.01 -14.89
C PRO A 8 70.48 -77.89 -15.32
N ALA A 9 69.65 -77.66 -14.36
CA ALA A 9 68.21 -77.42 -14.58
C ALA A 9 68.00 -76.10 -15.33
N MET A 10 67.22 -76.15 -16.40
CA MET A 10 66.72 -75.00 -17.14
C MET A 10 65.68 -74.26 -16.32
N GLU A 11 65.94 -72.98 -16.11
CA GLU A 11 65.05 -72.03 -15.43
C GLU A 11 63.84 -71.76 -16.36
N ALA A 12 62.60 -72.00 -15.86
CA ALA A 12 61.33 -71.73 -16.57
C ALA A 12 61.11 -70.23 -16.63
N PRO A 13 60.58 -69.67 -17.74
CA PRO A 13 60.30 -68.22 -17.85
C PRO A 13 59.15 -67.79 -16.97
N ARG A 14 59.32 -66.69 -16.21
CA ARG A 14 58.30 -66.05 -15.40
C ARG A 14 57.18 -65.53 -16.29
N PRO A 15 55.89 -65.64 -15.89
CA PRO A 15 54.78 -65.11 -16.66
C PRO A 15 54.84 -63.59 -16.69
N ASN A 16 54.73 -63.04 -17.92
CA ASN A 16 54.60 -61.61 -18.21
C ASN A 16 53.49 -60.98 -17.36
N SER A 17 53.83 -59.99 -16.60
CA SER A 17 52.89 -59.11 -15.94
C SER A 17 52.03 -58.37 -16.97
N LEU A 18 50.71 -58.62 -16.96
CA LEU A 18 49.72 -57.87 -17.74
C LEU A 18 49.86 -56.37 -17.43
N PRO A 19 49.79 -55.47 -18.44
CA PRO A 19 49.83 -54.05 -18.20
C PRO A 19 48.59 -53.62 -17.35
N LYS A 20 48.85 -52.88 -16.27
CA LYS A 20 47.80 -52.23 -15.50
C LYS A 20 46.97 -51.38 -16.46
N ALA A 21 45.67 -51.71 -16.58
CA ALA A 21 44.72 -50.90 -17.28
C ALA A 21 44.83 -49.47 -16.75
N GLU A 22 45.24 -48.53 -17.56
CA GLU A 22 45.12 -47.09 -17.30
C GLU A 22 43.66 -46.77 -17.05
N ARG A 23 43.34 -46.43 -15.81
CA ARG A 23 42.07 -45.79 -15.51
C ARG A 23 42.05 -44.49 -16.28
N THR A 24 41.32 -44.45 -17.37
CA THR A 24 41.00 -43.24 -18.11
C THR A 24 40.32 -42.27 -17.13
N GLU A 25 41.07 -41.28 -16.65
CA GLU A 25 40.49 -40.16 -15.92
C GLU A 25 39.46 -39.46 -16.82
N ALA A 26 38.20 -39.58 -16.45
CA ALA A 26 37.09 -38.92 -17.14
C ALA A 26 37.35 -37.41 -17.15
N ARG A 27 37.48 -36.86 -18.35
CA ARG A 27 37.84 -35.47 -18.67
C ARG A 27 37.03 -34.49 -17.81
N PRO A 28 37.66 -33.51 -17.11
CA PRO A 28 37.01 -32.56 -16.21
C PRO A 28 35.96 -31.64 -16.89
N ALA A 29 36.07 -31.45 -18.20
CA ALA A 29 35.19 -30.58 -18.98
C ALA A 29 33.72 -31.01 -19.01
N ARG A 30 33.39 -32.29 -18.79
CA ARG A 30 31.98 -32.77 -18.84
C ARG A 30 31.19 -32.49 -17.57
N ARG A 31 31.87 -32.25 -16.43
CA ARG A 31 31.24 -32.00 -15.13
C ARG A 31 30.68 -30.58 -15.00
N TRP A 32 31.28 -29.59 -15.66
CA TRP A 32 30.87 -28.19 -15.63
C TRP A 32 29.70 -27.85 -16.56
N ARG A 33 29.24 -28.75 -17.41
CA ARG A 33 28.09 -28.53 -18.30
C ARG A 33 26.79 -28.41 -17.54
N TRP A 34 26.60 -29.15 -16.44
CA TRP A 34 25.38 -29.12 -15.64
C TRP A 34 25.15 -27.80 -14.91
N PRO A 35 26.09 -27.22 -14.15
CA PRO A 35 25.87 -25.92 -13.51
C PRO A 35 25.66 -24.80 -14.54
N ILE A 36 26.31 -24.84 -15.70
CA ILE A 36 26.07 -23.89 -16.79
C ILE A 36 24.63 -24.06 -17.32
N ALA A 37 24.18 -25.31 -17.52
CA ALA A 37 22.81 -25.58 -17.96
C ALA A 37 21.76 -25.14 -16.92
N ILE A 38 22.01 -25.35 -15.61
CA ILE A 38 21.15 -24.91 -14.53
C ILE A 38 21.06 -23.37 -14.51
N LEU A 39 22.20 -22.68 -14.62
CA LEU A 39 22.23 -21.23 -14.70
C LEU A 39 21.49 -20.68 -15.93
N ALA A 40 21.73 -21.30 -17.11
CA ALA A 40 21.05 -20.92 -18.34
C ALA A 40 19.54 -21.13 -18.26
N LEU A 41 19.10 -22.26 -17.67
CA LEU A 41 17.68 -22.55 -17.45
C LEU A 41 17.06 -21.55 -16.45
N GLY A 42 17.76 -21.26 -15.36
CA GLY A 42 17.34 -20.25 -14.38
C GLY A 42 17.20 -18.86 -15.00
N ALA A 43 18.19 -18.44 -15.79
CA ALA A 43 18.16 -17.18 -16.51
C ALA A 43 17.02 -17.14 -17.55
N ALA A 44 16.79 -18.23 -18.29
CA ALA A 44 15.68 -18.34 -19.22
C ALA A 44 14.33 -18.29 -18.51
N LEU A 45 14.20 -18.94 -17.35
CA LEU A 45 12.96 -18.89 -16.55
C LEU A 45 12.69 -17.48 -16.04
N VAL A 46 13.70 -16.78 -15.51
CA VAL A 46 13.57 -15.37 -15.10
C VAL A 46 13.20 -14.50 -16.31
N PHE A 47 13.84 -14.69 -17.46
CA PHE A 47 13.51 -13.96 -18.68
C PHE A 47 12.05 -14.19 -19.11
N VAL A 48 11.56 -15.43 -19.08
CA VAL A 48 10.17 -15.77 -19.39
C VAL A 48 9.22 -15.06 -18.42
N VAL A 49 9.47 -15.15 -17.11
CA VAL A 49 8.64 -14.48 -16.08
C VAL A 49 8.59 -12.97 -16.30
N GLN A 50 9.69 -12.35 -16.72
CA GLN A 50 9.77 -10.90 -16.96
C GLN A 50 9.05 -10.44 -18.25
N ASN A 51 8.81 -11.34 -19.23
CA ASN A 51 8.27 -10.98 -20.54
C ASN A 51 6.93 -11.64 -20.88
N VAL A 52 6.34 -12.44 -19.99
CA VAL A 52 5.02 -13.05 -20.22
C VAL A 52 3.92 -12.08 -19.82
N GLU A 53 2.99 -11.80 -20.72
CA GLU A 53 1.84 -10.89 -20.52
C GLU A 53 1.02 -11.18 -19.24
N ARG A 54 0.94 -12.45 -18.81
CA ARG A 54 0.27 -12.83 -17.57
C ARG A 54 0.80 -12.07 -16.34
N PHE A 55 2.11 -11.78 -16.31
CA PHE A 55 2.75 -11.06 -15.23
C PHE A 55 2.82 -9.55 -15.46
N GLU A 56 2.51 -9.05 -16.64
CA GLU A 56 2.43 -7.61 -16.91
C GLU A 56 1.34 -6.93 -16.06
N ASN A 57 0.32 -7.69 -15.67
CA ASN A 57 -0.83 -7.17 -14.93
C ASN A 57 -0.69 -7.24 -13.40
N ASN A 58 0.39 -7.88 -12.86
CA ASN A 58 0.62 -7.96 -11.42
C ASN A 58 2.13 -8.03 -11.14
N ALA A 59 2.71 -6.91 -10.72
CA ALA A 59 4.14 -6.81 -10.39
C ALA A 59 4.53 -7.66 -9.17
N ALA A 60 3.63 -7.84 -8.21
CA ALA A 60 3.87 -8.66 -7.03
C ALA A 60 4.04 -10.15 -7.41
N ASP A 61 3.14 -10.68 -8.25
CA ASP A 61 3.24 -12.05 -8.75
C ASP A 61 4.50 -12.25 -9.60
N GLN A 62 4.87 -11.26 -10.41
CA GLN A 62 6.10 -11.27 -11.20
C GLN A 62 7.34 -11.35 -10.32
N ASN A 63 7.41 -10.55 -9.26
CA ASN A 63 8.54 -10.57 -8.33
C ASN A 63 8.60 -11.89 -7.54
N LEU A 64 7.44 -12.40 -7.08
CA LEU A 64 7.37 -13.68 -6.37
C LEU A 64 7.82 -14.83 -7.26
N ALA A 65 7.37 -14.89 -8.51
CA ALA A 65 7.81 -15.89 -9.49
C ALA A 65 9.29 -15.77 -9.80
N THR A 66 9.82 -14.55 -9.93
CA THR A 66 11.26 -14.29 -10.15
C THR A 66 12.09 -14.77 -8.96
N LEU A 67 11.70 -14.43 -7.72
CA LEU A 67 12.39 -14.87 -6.51
C LEU A 67 12.35 -16.41 -6.37
N SER A 68 11.22 -17.03 -6.71
CA SER A 68 11.05 -18.48 -6.71
C SER A 68 11.97 -19.14 -7.74
N ALA A 69 12.09 -18.58 -8.95
CA ALA A 69 13.00 -19.07 -10.00
C ALA A 69 14.47 -18.97 -9.58
N ILE A 70 14.86 -17.85 -8.96
CA ILE A 70 16.21 -17.66 -8.41
C ILE A 70 16.48 -18.67 -7.29
N GLY A 71 15.56 -18.80 -6.34
CA GLY A 71 15.65 -19.74 -5.22
C GLY A 71 15.80 -21.19 -5.69
N LEU A 72 14.98 -21.62 -6.65
CA LEU A 72 15.08 -22.95 -7.27
C LEU A 72 16.43 -23.15 -7.96
N THR A 73 16.93 -22.16 -8.69
CA THR A 73 18.24 -22.20 -9.35
C THR A 73 19.35 -22.40 -8.33
N VAL A 74 19.35 -21.65 -7.23
CA VAL A 74 20.31 -21.78 -6.13
C VAL A 74 20.24 -23.15 -5.49
N LEU A 75 19.04 -23.68 -5.23
CA LEU A 75 18.85 -25.02 -4.66
C LEU A 75 19.37 -26.12 -5.61
N LEU A 76 19.11 -26.02 -6.91
CA LEU A 76 19.62 -26.97 -7.91
C LEU A 76 21.14 -26.92 -8.01
N LEU A 77 21.75 -25.74 -7.95
CA LEU A 77 23.21 -25.58 -7.92
C LEU A 77 23.84 -26.17 -6.65
N ALA A 78 23.21 -25.93 -5.50
CA ALA A 78 23.64 -26.50 -4.22
C ALA A 78 23.53 -28.05 -4.26
N PHE A 79 22.41 -28.58 -4.75
CA PHE A 79 22.20 -30.02 -4.94
C PHE A 79 23.26 -30.60 -5.87
N TRP A 80 23.52 -29.97 -7.02
CA TRP A 80 24.58 -30.38 -7.93
C TRP A 80 25.96 -30.35 -7.25
N ALA A 81 26.30 -29.29 -6.53
CA ALA A 81 27.56 -29.13 -5.83
C ALA A 81 27.79 -30.25 -4.79
N ILE A 82 26.73 -30.63 -4.07
CA ILE A 82 26.80 -31.67 -3.04
C ILE A 82 26.91 -33.07 -3.64
N PHE A 83 26.13 -33.41 -4.67
CA PHE A 83 25.97 -34.78 -5.12
C PHE A 83 26.82 -35.12 -6.35
N PHE A 84 27.16 -34.17 -7.22
CA PHE A 84 27.76 -34.44 -8.54
C PHE A 84 29.17 -33.90 -8.74
N THR A 85 29.73 -33.14 -7.81
CA THR A 85 31.12 -32.62 -7.93
C THR A 85 32.20 -33.67 -7.72
N GLY A 86 31.87 -34.87 -7.20
CA GLY A 86 32.88 -35.92 -6.90
C GLY A 86 33.76 -35.59 -5.68
N LEU A 87 33.40 -34.56 -4.89
CA LEU A 87 34.12 -34.20 -3.68
C LEU A 87 34.10 -35.33 -2.63
N PRO A 88 35.17 -35.51 -1.85
CA PRO A 88 35.19 -36.47 -0.76
C PRO A 88 34.13 -36.12 0.28
N ARG A 89 33.59 -37.12 1.00
CA ARG A 89 32.49 -36.94 1.99
C ARG A 89 32.77 -35.81 2.98
N GLY A 90 34.00 -35.69 3.51
CA GLY A 90 34.37 -34.64 4.45
C GLY A 90 34.34 -33.21 3.84
N ALA A 91 34.63 -33.06 2.54
CA ALA A 91 34.51 -31.76 1.85
C ALA A 91 33.04 -31.37 1.61
N ARG A 92 32.18 -32.34 1.26
CA ARG A 92 30.71 -32.11 1.11
C ARG A 92 30.08 -31.69 2.41
N THR A 93 30.40 -32.37 3.52
CA THR A 93 29.90 -31.99 4.85
C THR A 93 30.34 -30.58 5.23
N ARG A 94 31.63 -30.23 4.98
CA ARG A 94 32.12 -28.86 5.26
C ARG A 94 31.42 -27.80 4.43
N LEU A 95 31.15 -28.03 3.15
CA LEU A 95 30.42 -27.13 2.27
C LEU A 95 28.96 -26.95 2.75
N LEU A 96 28.27 -28.03 3.11
CA LEU A 96 26.92 -28.00 3.66
C LEU A 96 26.87 -27.22 4.98
N VAL A 97 27.70 -27.61 5.95
CA VAL A 97 27.75 -26.95 7.25
C VAL A 97 28.14 -25.48 7.11
N GLY A 98 29.14 -25.18 6.26
CA GLY A 98 29.55 -23.80 5.97
C GLY A 98 28.46 -22.99 5.31
N GLY A 99 27.75 -23.54 4.34
CA GLY A 99 26.61 -22.89 3.69
C GLY A 99 25.44 -22.60 4.64
N VAL A 100 25.07 -23.62 5.45
CA VAL A 100 24.04 -23.45 6.49
C VAL A 100 24.49 -22.42 7.53
N ALA A 101 25.73 -22.47 7.99
CA ALA A 101 26.25 -21.50 8.95
C ALA A 101 26.27 -20.07 8.40
N LEU A 102 26.60 -19.91 7.11
CA LEU A 102 26.60 -18.60 6.45
C LEU A 102 25.17 -18.03 6.32
N ILE A 103 24.21 -18.86 5.93
CA ILE A 103 22.80 -18.47 5.86
C ILE A 103 22.27 -18.13 7.27
N ALA A 104 22.52 -19.01 8.23
CA ALA A 104 22.11 -18.77 9.64
C ALA A 104 22.76 -17.51 10.21
N GLY A 105 24.06 -17.29 9.92
CA GLY A 105 24.78 -16.06 10.28
C GLY A 105 24.13 -14.83 9.66
N PHE A 106 23.85 -14.84 8.36
CA PHE A 106 23.16 -13.74 7.68
C PHE A 106 21.78 -13.47 8.29
N LEU A 107 20.94 -14.49 8.47
CA LEU A 107 19.62 -14.38 9.07
C LEU A 107 19.65 -13.92 10.53
N SER A 108 20.74 -14.19 11.27
CA SER A 108 20.93 -13.70 12.64
C SER A 108 21.29 -12.21 12.69
N LEU A 109 21.86 -11.65 11.64
CA LEU A 109 22.29 -10.24 11.56
C LEU A 109 21.22 -9.33 10.96
N VAL A 110 20.32 -9.88 10.14
CA VAL A 110 19.35 -9.11 9.37
C VAL A 110 17.93 -9.46 9.79
N ARG A 111 17.03 -8.48 9.75
CA ARG A 111 15.57 -8.67 9.84
C ARG A 111 14.88 -8.08 8.63
N VAL A 112 13.71 -8.62 8.32
CA VAL A 112 12.79 -8.02 7.34
C VAL A 112 11.98 -6.96 8.09
N ASP A 113 12.09 -5.72 7.64
CA ASP A 113 11.42 -4.54 8.22
C ASP A 113 10.17 -4.13 7.42
N GLY A 114 9.62 -5.06 6.70
CA GLY A 114 8.47 -4.88 5.81
C GLY A 114 8.78 -5.21 4.36
N VAL A 115 7.79 -5.03 3.51
CA VAL A 115 7.90 -5.28 2.07
C VAL A 115 7.32 -4.08 1.29
N SER A 116 7.77 -3.88 0.05
CA SER A 116 7.12 -2.95 -0.88
C SER A 116 5.77 -3.49 -1.35
N GLY A 117 4.98 -2.67 -2.02
CA GLY A 117 3.72 -3.11 -2.65
C GLY A 117 3.92 -4.20 -3.71
N ASP A 118 5.11 -4.32 -4.25
CA ASP A 118 5.54 -5.38 -5.19
C ASP A 118 6.21 -6.59 -4.50
N ILE A 119 6.06 -6.74 -3.18
CA ILE A 119 6.62 -7.86 -2.38
C ILE A 119 8.16 -7.89 -2.42
N ARG A 120 8.82 -6.72 -2.46
CA ARG A 120 10.27 -6.62 -2.31
C ARG A 120 10.60 -6.44 -0.83
N PRO A 121 11.38 -7.34 -0.18
CA PRO A 121 11.69 -7.23 1.24
C PRO A 121 12.64 -6.05 1.52
N LYS A 122 12.31 -5.23 2.51
CA LYS A 122 13.23 -4.24 3.09
C LYS A 122 14.05 -4.94 4.17
N LEU A 123 15.33 -5.16 3.89
CA LEU A 123 16.27 -5.78 4.83
C LEU A 123 16.99 -4.69 5.63
N VAL A 124 16.96 -4.81 6.95
CA VAL A 124 17.71 -3.92 7.86
C VAL A 124 18.50 -4.75 8.87
N TRP A 125 19.53 -4.15 9.45
CA TRP A 125 20.26 -4.80 10.53
C TRP A 125 19.36 -5.00 11.75
N ARG A 126 19.48 -6.15 12.41
CA ARG A 126 18.62 -6.50 13.55
C ARG A 126 18.73 -5.52 14.72
N TRP A 127 19.86 -4.85 14.88
CA TRP A 127 20.11 -3.81 15.90
C TRP A 127 19.74 -2.39 15.46
N SER A 128 19.29 -2.18 14.22
CA SER A 128 18.79 -0.86 13.83
C SER A 128 17.56 -0.53 14.67
N PRO A 129 17.51 0.64 15.31
CA PRO A 129 16.35 1.04 16.09
C PRO A 129 15.13 1.12 15.18
N LYS A 130 13.97 0.72 15.69
CA LYS A 130 12.69 0.96 15.01
C LYS A 130 12.38 2.46 15.12
N ALA A 131 11.72 3.02 14.09
CA ALA A 131 11.40 4.45 14.06
C ALA A 131 10.53 4.88 15.24
N ASP A 132 9.53 4.07 15.61
CA ASP A 132 8.62 4.29 16.71
C ASP A 132 9.28 4.26 18.10
N ALA A 133 10.33 3.44 18.28
CA ALA A 133 11.04 3.35 19.56
C ALA A 133 11.71 4.67 19.99
N ARG A 134 11.94 5.58 19.05
CA ARG A 134 12.49 6.92 19.33
C ARG A 134 11.42 7.87 19.87
N LEU A 135 10.16 7.66 19.49
CA LEU A 135 9.03 8.54 19.80
C LEU A 135 8.25 8.10 21.05
N ALA A 136 8.29 6.83 21.42
CA ALA A 136 7.55 6.30 22.57
C ALA A 136 7.88 7.00 23.91
N LYS A 137 9.09 7.59 24.04
CA LYS A 137 9.51 8.31 25.25
C LYS A 137 8.94 9.74 25.34
N GLU A 138 8.51 10.32 24.22
CA GLU A 138 8.05 11.71 24.16
C GLU A 138 6.57 11.88 24.58
N ILE A 139 5.73 10.83 24.43
CA ILE A 139 4.32 10.89 24.85
C ILE A 139 4.14 10.97 26.37
N ALA A 140 5.06 10.43 27.15
CA ALA A 140 4.90 10.30 28.62
C ALA A 140 4.98 11.64 29.40
N GLY A 141 5.29 12.75 28.72
CA GLY A 141 5.49 14.05 29.38
C GLY A 141 4.92 15.27 28.68
N GLU A 142 4.43 15.13 27.45
CA GLU A 142 3.94 16.28 26.67
C GLU A 142 2.43 16.45 26.82
N GLY A 143 2.05 16.91 27.99
CA GLY A 143 0.74 17.46 28.23
C GLY A 143 0.58 18.85 27.61
N LYS A 144 -0.66 19.19 27.28
CA LYS A 144 -1.21 20.48 26.83
C LYS A 144 -0.18 21.64 26.75
N PRO A 145 -0.03 22.29 25.59
CA PRO A 145 0.55 23.64 25.60
C PRO A 145 -0.39 24.53 26.42
N ALA A 146 0.12 25.09 27.49
CA ALA A 146 -0.69 25.86 28.43
C ALA A 146 -1.34 27.13 27.84
N ASP A 147 -1.00 27.53 26.61
CA ASP A 147 -1.32 28.85 26.06
C ASP A 147 -1.87 28.90 24.62
N ALA A 148 -2.04 27.78 23.90
CA ALA A 148 -2.61 27.82 22.54
C ALA A 148 -4.08 27.37 22.55
N THR A 149 -4.99 28.29 22.24
CA THR A 149 -6.39 27.95 21.97
C THR A 149 -6.46 27.37 20.55
N ILE A 150 -6.53 26.03 20.46
CA ILE A 150 -6.69 25.34 19.18
C ILE A 150 -8.17 25.46 18.78
N ASP A 151 -8.43 26.06 17.63
CA ASP A 151 -9.77 26.18 17.05
C ASP A 151 -9.87 25.40 15.74
N LEU A 152 -10.66 24.33 15.73
CA LEU A 152 -10.99 23.51 14.57
C LEU A 152 -12.46 23.63 14.13
N THR A 153 -13.15 24.66 14.63
CA THR A 153 -14.60 24.85 14.36
C THR A 153 -14.87 25.44 12.99
N GLN A 154 -13.93 26.28 12.49
CA GLN A 154 -14.09 26.99 11.23
C GLN A 154 -13.21 26.35 10.17
N THR A 155 -13.81 25.92 9.07
CA THR A 155 -13.10 25.43 7.88
C THR A 155 -13.11 26.48 6.78
N SER A 156 -12.08 26.49 5.97
CA SER A 156 -11.90 27.34 4.78
C SER A 156 -11.71 26.52 3.52
N ASP A 157 -11.77 27.16 2.35
CA ASP A 157 -11.49 26.52 1.07
C ASP A 157 -10.04 26.02 0.93
N ASP A 158 -9.12 26.55 1.76
CA ASP A 158 -7.72 26.17 1.77
C ASP A 158 -7.44 24.94 2.67
N ASP A 159 -8.43 24.44 3.40
CA ASP A 159 -8.27 23.32 4.32
C ASP A 159 -8.34 21.95 3.63
N PHE A 160 -7.82 20.94 4.32
CA PHE A 160 -7.87 19.52 3.89
C PHE A 160 -8.41 18.66 5.05
N PRO A 161 -9.70 18.83 5.45
CA PRO A 161 -10.18 18.40 6.76
C PRO A 161 -10.41 16.89 6.89
N GLN A 162 -10.25 16.11 5.85
CA GLN A 162 -10.57 14.68 5.83
C GLN A 162 -9.84 13.93 4.71
N PHE A 163 -10.03 12.63 4.68
CA PHE A 163 -9.47 11.73 3.64
C PHE A 163 -9.80 12.23 2.23
N LEU A 164 -8.77 12.40 1.39
CA LEU A 164 -8.85 12.90 0.01
C LEU A 164 -9.39 14.33 -0.12
N GLY A 165 -9.29 15.13 0.93
CA GLY A 165 -9.62 16.55 0.91
C GLY A 165 -11.11 16.87 1.12
N PRO A 166 -11.51 18.14 0.91
CA PRO A 166 -12.83 18.64 1.31
C PRO A 166 -14.00 17.82 0.76
N SER A 167 -13.89 17.38 -0.48
CA SER A 167 -14.94 16.61 -1.18
C SER A 167 -14.68 15.10 -1.20
N ARG A 168 -13.68 14.58 -0.48
CA ARG A 168 -13.30 13.16 -0.41
C ARG A 168 -13.03 12.52 -1.79
N ASN A 169 -12.65 13.29 -2.80
CA ASN A 169 -12.49 12.84 -4.19
C ASN A 169 -11.09 13.02 -4.76
N GLY A 170 -10.12 13.46 -3.93
CA GLY A 170 -8.75 13.72 -4.34
C GLY A 170 -8.57 14.98 -5.19
N GLN A 171 -9.59 15.82 -5.30
CA GLN A 171 -9.50 17.11 -5.98
C GLN A 171 -9.31 18.23 -4.96
N VAL A 172 -8.29 19.04 -5.19
CA VAL A 172 -7.96 20.19 -4.35
C VAL A 172 -8.09 21.46 -5.18
N VAL A 173 -8.91 22.38 -4.69
CA VAL A 173 -9.01 23.72 -5.24
C VAL A 173 -7.99 24.60 -4.56
N VAL A 174 -7.13 25.24 -5.33
CA VAL A 174 -6.16 26.22 -4.82
C VAL A 174 -6.50 27.59 -5.37
N ARG A 175 -6.37 28.62 -4.54
CA ARG A 175 -6.66 30.01 -4.96
C ARG A 175 -5.68 30.54 -6.00
N GLN A 176 -4.46 30.05 -5.98
CA GLN A 176 -3.40 30.38 -6.94
C GLN A 176 -2.81 29.09 -7.51
N ALA A 177 -2.53 29.07 -8.80
CA ALA A 177 -1.93 27.93 -9.46
C ALA A 177 -0.55 27.59 -8.89
N LEU A 178 -0.23 26.31 -8.82
CA LEU A 178 1.10 25.85 -8.44
C LEU A 178 2.10 26.17 -9.55
N ALA A 179 3.29 26.65 -9.18
CA ALA A 179 4.39 26.83 -10.11
C ALA A 179 4.77 25.48 -10.75
N ARG A 180 4.90 25.48 -12.08
CA ARG A 180 5.14 24.27 -12.87
C ARG A 180 6.61 23.88 -12.99
N ASP A 181 7.52 24.74 -12.59
CA ASP A 181 8.98 24.53 -12.62
C ASP A 181 9.59 24.67 -11.24
N TRP A 182 9.74 23.54 -10.53
CA TRP A 182 10.36 23.50 -9.22
C TRP A 182 11.91 23.49 -9.28
N ALA A 183 12.48 23.31 -10.47
CA ALA A 183 13.94 23.50 -10.62
C ALA A 183 14.29 24.99 -10.54
N ALA A 184 13.45 25.85 -11.11
CA ALA A 184 13.62 27.31 -11.01
C ALA A 184 13.11 27.88 -9.68
N ARG A 185 12.02 27.34 -9.14
CA ARG A 185 11.41 27.75 -7.86
C ARG A 185 11.14 26.51 -6.98
N PRO A 186 12.13 26.00 -6.23
CA PRO A 186 11.99 24.77 -5.47
C PRO A 186 11.00 24.92 -4.31
N PRO A 187 10.23 23.85 -3.99
CA PRO A 187 9.46 23.77 -2.75
C PRO A 187 10.35 24.06 -1.54
N LYS A 188 9.87 24.90 -0.62
CA LYS A 188 10.60 25.24 0.58
C LYS A 188 10.22 24.26 1.70
N THR A 189 11.19 23.58 2.29
CA THR A 189 10.97 22.78 3.49
C THR A 189 10.61 23.71 4.66
N VAL A 190 9.42 23.53 5.21
CA VAL A 190 8.99 24.22 6.44
C VAL A 190 9.55 23.48 7.64
N TRP A 191 9.31 22.16 7.69
CA TRP A 191 9.91 21.26 8.67
C TRP A 191 9.97 19.83 8.11
N ARG A 192 10.83 19.00 8.70
CA ARG A 192 10.93 17.56 8.51
C ARG A 192 11.34 16.91 9.82
N GLN A 193 10.63 15.88 10.27
CA GLN A 193 10.84 15.26 11.57
C GLN A 193 10.43 13.79 11.57
N PRO A 194 10.92 12.99 12.54
CA PRO A 194 10.41 11.65 12.80
C PRO A 194 8.93 11.69 13.16
N ILE A 195 8.19 10.62 12.81
CA ILE A 195 6.79 10.40 13.17
C ILE A 195 6.57 8.92 13.49
N GLY A 196 5.50 8.60 14.22
CA GLY A 196 5.11 7.23 14.49
C GLY A 196 4.65 6.49 13.23
N ALA A 197 4.76 5.15 13.24
CA ALA A 197 4.40 4.32 12.11
C ALA A 197 2.89 4.42 11.77
N GLY A 198 2.54 4.19 10.52
CA GLY A 198 1.16 4.18 10.04
C GLY A 198 1.01 4.69 8.62
N TRP A 199 -0.16 4.42 8.05
CA TRP A 199 -0.51 4.83 6.69
C TRP A 199 -1.58 5.93 6.64
N SER A 200 -1.99 6.46 7.80
CA SER A 200 -2.87 7.62 7.92
C SER A 200 -2.29 8.83 7.21
N SER A 201 -3.13 9.60 6.51
CA SER A 201 -2.77 10.93 6.01
C SER A 201 -2.94 11.99 7.10
N PHE A 202 -2.59 13.22 6.78
CA PHE A 202 -2.99 14.38 7.58
C PHE A 202 -4.39 14.85 7.19
N ALA A 203 -5.19 15.25 8.19
CA ALA A 203 -6.33 16.14 8.05
C ALA A 203 -5.91 17.51 8.56
N VAL A 204 -6.19 18.58 7.82
CA VAL A 204 -5.69 19.93 8.10
C VAL A 204 -6.84 20.92 8.16
N VAL A 205 -6.93 21.70 9.25
CA VAL A 205 -7.84 22.82 9.41
C VAL A 205 -7.07 24.01 9.97
N GLY A 206 -7.02 25.09 9.22
CA GLY A 206 -6.23 26.26 9.56
C GLY A 206 -4.74 25.90 9.80
N PRO A 207 -4.16 26.30 10.93
CA PRO A 207 -2.76 26.03 11.26
C PRO A 207 -2.52 24.64 11.90
N TYR A 208 -3.52 23.76 11.94
CA TYR A 208 -3.45 22.48 12.67
C TYR A 208 -3.57 21.29 11.74
N ALA A 209 -2.69 20.31 11.93
CA ALA A 209 -2.63 19.07 11.16
C ALA A 209 -2.80 17.87 12.10
N ILE A 210 -3.81 17.03 11.84
CA ILE A 210 -4.13 15.86 12.66
C ILE A 210 -3.86 14.59 11.85
N THR A 211 -3.26 13.60 12.48
CA THR A 211 -3.00 12.28 11.88
C THR A 211 -3.12 11.18 12.93
N GLN A 212 -3.03 9.92 12.51
CA GLN A 212 -2.92 8.77 13.40
C GLN A 212 -1.56 8.10 13.21
N GLU A 213 -0.99 7.60 14.30
CA GLU A 213 0.33 6.99 14.29
C GLU A 213 0.50 5.94 15.40
N GLN A 214 1.30 4.93 15.14
CA GLN A 214 1.72 3.95 16.15
C GLN A 214 2.95 4.47 16.86
N ARG A 215 2.92 4.51 18.20
CA ARG A 215 4.07 4.85 19.04
C ARG A 215 4.26 3.77 20.11
N GLY A 216 5.21 2.87 19.86
CA GLY A 216 5.39 1.67 20.68
C GLY A 216 4.15 0.76 20.60
N ASP A 217 3.53 0.48 21.74
CA ASP A 217 2.35 -0.35 21.90
C ASP A 217 1.02 0.43 21.90
N ARG A 218 1.04 1.71 21.45
CA ARG A 218 -0.14 2.58 21.45
C ARG A 218 -0.46 3.10 20.05
N GLU A 219 -1.72 3.05 19.67
CA GLU A 219 -2.26 3.84 18.55
C GLU A 219 -2.57 5.24 19.09
N CYS A 220 -2.10 6.26 18.38
CA CYS A 220 -2.23 7.65 18.79
C CYS A 220 -2.94 8.47 17.72
N VAL A 221 -3.79 9.40 18.14
CA VAL A 221 -4.25 10.54 17.34
C VAL A 221 -3.43 11.75 17.79
N THR A 222 -2.78 12.41 16.85
CA THR A 222 -1.83 13.50 17.15
C THR A 222 -2.18 14.77 16.39
N CYS A 223 -2.04 15.90 17.04
CA CYS A 223 -2.21 17.23 16.46
C CYS A 223 -0.89 17.97 16.42
N TYR A 224 -0.54 18.45 15.24
CA TYR A 224 0.67 19.20 14.97
C TYR A 224 0.36 20.63 14.48
N GLU A 225 1.22 21.56 14.78
CA GLU A 225 1.21 22.89 14.17
C GLU A 225 1.82 22.84 12.77
N VAL A 226 1.08 23.25 11.75
CA VAL A 226 1.51 23.19 10.33
C VAL A 226 2.79 23.99 10.08
N SER A 227 2.94 25.14 10.76
CA SER A 227 4.07 26.07 10.53
C SER A 227 5.40 25.60 11.14
N THR A 228 5.38 24.74 12.15
CA THR A 228 6.57 24.34 12.93
C THR A 228 6.79 22.84 13.03
N GLY A 229 5.73 22.03 12.82
CA GLY A 229 5.73 20.60 13.09
C GLY A 229 5.63 20.25 14.58
N LYS A 230 5.45 21.24 15.46
CA LYS A 230 5.36 21.01 16.90
C LYS A 230 4.12 20.18 17.23
N LEU A 231 4.32 19.12 18.03
CA LEU A 231 3.22 18.33 18.61
C LEU A 231 2.50 19.20 19.65
N LEU A 232 1.20 19.40 19.46
CA LEU A 232 0.35 20.21 20.33
C LEU A 232 -0.37 19.36 21.36
N TRP A 233 -0.96 18.25 20.91
CA TRP A 233 -1.54 17.23 21.79
C TRP A 233 -1.48 15.84 21.15
N ALA A 234 -1.54 14.81 21.97
CA ALA A 234 -1.65 13.44 21.56
C ALA A 234 -2.65 12.70 22.44
N HIS A 235 -3.64 12.07 21.80
CA HIS A 235 -4.51 11.08 22.43
C HIS A 235 -3.91 9.70 22.12
N ALA A 236 -3.67 8.88 23.15
CA ALA A 236 -2.98 7.61 23.00
C ALA A 236 -3.75 6.48 23.69
N GLU A 237 -4.10 5.46 22.95
CA GLU A 237 -4.79 4.27 23.45
C GLU A 237 -3.94 3.01 23.27
N GLY A 238 -4.17 2.03 24.16
CA GLY A 238 -3.51 0.73 24.04
C GLY A 238 -3.96 0.02 22.78
N GLY A 239 -2.99 -0.48 22.03
CA GLY A 239 -3.22 -1.21 20.79
C GLY A 239 -1.98 -1.21 19.90
N HIS A 240 -1.65 -2.38 19.36
CA HIS A 240 -0.56 -2.50 18.40
C HIS A 240 -1.04 -3.28 17.20
N PHE A 241 -1.01 -2.66 16.04
CA PHE A 241 -1.31 -3.33 14.79
C PHE A 241 -0.04 -3.46 13.95
N ASN A 242 0.30 -4.69 13.59
CA ASN A 242 1.44 -4.97 12.71
C ASN A 242 1.18 -6.23 11.88
N LYS A 243 1.36 -6.11 10.57
CA LYS A 243 1.34 -7.22 9.62
C LYS A 243 2.50 -7.08 8.65
N LEU A 244 3.19 -8.17 8.36
CA LEU A 244 4.38 -8.14 7.51
C LEU A 244 4.13 -7.48 6.14
N LEU A 245 3.00 -7.79 5.49
CA LEU A 245 2.65 -7.22 4.19
C LEU A 245 1.96 -5.85 4.31
N GLY A 246 1.10 -5.69 5.32
CA GLY A 246 0.32 -4.47 5.54
C GLY A 246 1.06 -3.36 6.28
N GLY A 247 2.18 -3.67 6.94
CA GLY A 247 2.93 -2.72 7.77
C GLY A 247 2.28 -2.47 9.13
N GLU A 248 2.84 -1.52 9.85
CA GLU A 248 2.54 -1.18 11.24
C GLU A 248 1.65 0.06 11.34
N GLY A 249 0.81 0.12 12.40
CA GLY A 249 0.04 1.28 12.83
C GLY A 249 -1.28 1.53 12.09
N PRO A 250 -1.99 2.61 12.40
CA PRO A 250 -3.29 2.97 11.84
C PRO A 250 -3.22 3.36 10.36
N ARG A 251 -4.34 3.17 9.64
CA ARG A 251 -4.45 3.40 8.20
C ARG A 251 -5.42 4.50 7.82
N ALA A 252 -6.52 4.61 8.58
CA ALA A 252 -7.55 5.60 8.30
C ALA A 252 -7.02 7.01 8.54
N THR A 253 -7.48 7.95 7.74
CA THR A 253 -7.23 9.38 7.95
C THR A 253 -8.34 9.93 8.86
N PRO A 254 -8.03 10.70 9.91
CA PRO A 254 -9.03 11.37 10.72
C PRO A 254 -9.89 12.32 9.90
N THR A 255 -11.11 12.56 10.39
CA THR A 255 -11.99 13.61 9.86
C THR A 255 -12.20 14.68 10.90
N ILE A 256 -11.99 15.94 10.53
CA ILE A 256 -12.21 17.11 11.37
C ILE A 256 -13.53 17.75 10.96
N SER A 257 -14.46 17.92 11.91
CA SER A 257 -15.73 18.57 11.65
C SER A 257 -16.28 19.24 12.91
N GLY A 258 -16.63 20.53 12.82
CA GLY A 258 -17.28 21.26 13.90
C GLY A 258 -16.50 21.29 15.21
N GLY A 259 -15.17 21.36 15.16
CA GLY A 259 -14.31 21.34 16.35
C GLY A 259 -14.06 19.96 16.94
N ARG A 260 -14.54 18.88 16.30
CA ARG A 260 -14.32 17.48 16.70
C ARG A 260 -13.40 16.78 15.73
N VAL A 261 -12.74 15.72 16.22
CA VAL A 261 -11.88 14.83 15.45
C VAL A 261 -12.45 13.42 15.55
N TYR A 262 -12.75 12.81 14.40
CA TYR A 262 -13.23 11.43 14.32
C TYR A 262 -12.13 10.56 13.74
N ALA A 263 -11.67 9.58 14.50
CA ALA A 263 -10.53 8.74 14.15
C ALA A 263 -10.86 7.26 14.33
N LEU A 264 -10.59 6.44 13.28
CA LEU A 264 -10.77 4.99 13.34
C LEU A 264 -9.41 4.31 13.32
N GLY A 265 -9.06 3.64 14.43
CA GLY A 265 -7.82 2.87 14.57
C GLY A 265 -7.83 1.57 13.76
N ALA A 266 -6.65 0.98 13.54
CA ALA A 266 -6.49 -0.25 12.77
C ALA A 266 -7.20 -1.47 13.41
N ASN A 267 -7.41 -1.44 14.72
CA ASN A 267 -8.10 -2.48 15.48
C ASN A 267 -9.60 -2.24 15.65
N GLY A 268 -10.16 -1.20 14.99
CA GLY A 268 -11.60 -0.94 14.97
C GLY A 268 -12.11 0.00 16.05
N ARG A 269 -11.24 0.61 16.85
CA ARG A 269 -11.63 1.67 17.79
C ARG A 269 -11.93 2.95 17.03
N LEU A 270 -13.15 3.48 17.19
CA LEU A 270 -13.61 4.76 16.68
C LEU A 270 -13.70 5.75 17.84
N ASP A 271 -12.91 6.81 17.77
CA ASP A 271 -12.90 7.88 18.76
C ASP A 271 -13.45 9.18 18.17
N CYS A 272 -14.29 9.86 18.94
CA CYS A 272 -14.59 11.26 18.78
C CYS A 272 -13.82 12.03 19.85
N LEU A 273 -12.92 12.89 19.42
CA LEU A 273 -12.10 13.70 20.31
C LEU A 273 -12.52 15.17 20.24
N ASP A 274 -12.38 15.87 21.35
CA ASP A 274 -12.39 17.33 21.37
C ASP A 274 -11.15 17.84 20.62
N GLY A 275 -11.35 18.60 19.57
CA GLY A 275 -10.25 19.04 18.69
C GLY A 275 -9.26 20.00 19.34
N ALA A 276 -9.69 20.74 20.38
CA ALA A 276 -8.82 21.66 21.08
C ALA A 276 -7.90 20.95 22.09
N SER A 277 -8.36 19.87 22.70
CA SER A 277 -7.65 19.21 23.80
C SER A 277 -7.17 17.80 23.50
N GLY A 278 -7.75 17.11 22.50
CA GLY A 278 -7.54 15.69 22.25
C GLY A 278 -8.23 14.78 23.28
N GLU A 279 -9.10 15.32 24.15
CA GLU A 279 -9.86 14.54 25.13
C GLU A 279 -10.99 13.77 24.44
N VAL A 280 -11.24 12.53 24.91
CA VAL A 280 -12.32 11.68 24.39
C VAL A 280 -13.67 12.27 24.75
N VAL A 281 -14.53 12.42 23.74
CA VAL A 281 -15.95 12.79 23.90
C VAL A 281 -16.80 11.52 23.97
N TRP A 282 -16.59 10.62 23.02
CA TRP A 282 -17.17 9.29 22.98
C TRP A 282 -16.27 8.33 22.20
N THR A 283 -16.46 7.04 22.39
CA THR A 283 -15.68 5.97 21.75
C THR A 283 -16.51 4.72 21.52
N HIS A 284 -16.20 3.98 20.45
CA HIS A 284 -16.78 2.69 20.11
C HIS A 284 -15.73 1.68 19.72
N ASP A 285 -15.95 0.41 20.05
CA ASP A 285 -15.28 -0.72 19.42
C ASP A 285 -16.14 -1.23 18.26
N VAL A 286 -15.95 -0.63 17.09
CA VAL A 286 -16.77 -0.91 15.90
C VAL A 286 -16.74 -2.40 15.49
N LEU A 287 -15.67 -3.11 15.80
CA LEU A 287 -15.58 -4.54 15.49
C LEU A 287 -16.34 -5.39 16.52
N ALA A 288 -16.09 -5.17 17.81
CA ALA A 288 -16.72 -5.95 18.88
C ALA A 288 -18.22 -5.70 18.95
N GLU A 289 -18.67 -4.44 18.89
CA GLU A 289 -20.07 -4.04 18.96
C GLU A 289 -20.90 -4.57 17.78
N ASN A 290 -20.27 -4.76 16.61
CA ASN A 290 -20.93 -5.25 15.39
C ASN A 290 -20.61 -6.70 15.06
N ASN A 291 -20.00 -7.45 15.99
CA ASN A 291 -19.59 -8.84 15.77
C ASN A 291 -18.80 -9.05 14.46
N ALA A 292 -17.97 -8.07 14.11
CA ALA A 292 -17.25 -8.00 12.85
C ALA A 292 -15.81 -8.51 13.01
N PRO A 293 -15.29 -9.34 12.08
CA PRO A 293 -13.88 -9.69 12.08
C PRO A 293 -13.03 -8.50 11.62
N ASN A 294 -11.81 -8.40 12.16
CA ASN A 294 -10.86 -7.44 11.62
C ASN A 294 -10.33 -7.89 10.25
N LEU A 295 -10.03 -6.94 9.40
CA LEU A 295 -9.40 -7.19 8.11
C LEU A 295 -7.95 -7.65 8.28
N GLU A 296 -7.43 -8.43 7.33
CA GLU A 296 -6.04 -8.92 7.34
C GLU A 296 -5.03 -7.79 7.56
N TRP A 297 -5.27 -6.64 6.96
CA TRP A 297 -4.37 -5.48 7.07
C TRP A 297 -4.95 -4.36 7.94
N GLY A 298 -5.91 -4.66 8.81
CA GLY A 298 -6.55 -3.72 9.72
C GLY A 298 -7.57 -2.80 9.07
N LYS A 299 -8.37 -2.12 9.90
CA LYS A 299 -9.34 -1.12 9.42
C LYS A 299 -8.61 0.05 8.77
N SER A 300 -9.10 0.47 7.60
CA SER A 300 -8.58 1.62 6.84
C SER A 300 -9.67 2.60 6.40
N CYS A 301 -10.91 2.29 6.67
CA CYS A 301 -12.05 3.13 6.42
C CYS A 301 -11.90 4.45 7.18
N SER A 302 -11.71 5.56 6.46
CA SER A 302 -11.72 6.89 7.06
C SER A 302 -13.17 7.30 7.39
N PRO A 303 -13.49 7.72 8.62
CA PRO A 303 -14.84 8.10 9.00
C PRO A 303 -15.40 9.19 8.08
N ALA A 304 -16.62 9.03 7.61
CA ALA A 304 -17.33 10.06 6.85
C ALA A 304 -18.29 10.82 7.78
N VAL A 305 -18.12 12.13 7.88
CA VAL A 305 -19.09 12.99 8.57
C VAL A 305 -20.07 13.53 7.54
N ILE A 306 -21.35 13.17 7.71
CA ILE A 306 -22.44 13.50 6.79
C ILE A 306 -23.56 14.11 7.64
N ASP A 307 -23.78 15.39 7.51
CA ASP A 307 -24.67 16.17 8.36
C ASP A 307 -24.38 15.94 9.86
N ASP A 308 -25.27 15.26 10.58
CA ASP A 308 -25.11 14.95 12.00
C ASP A 308 -24.64 13.51 12.25
N LEU A 309 -24.25 12.78 11.20
CA LEU A 309 -23.82 11.39 11.28
C LEU A 309 -22.32 11.23 11.10
N VAL A 310 -21.75 10.28 11.84
CA VAL A 310 -20.44 9.69 11.59
C VAL A 310 -20.65 8.28 11.04
N VAL A 311 -20.25 8.05 9.80
CA VAL A 311 -20.48 6.78 9.09
C VAL A 311 -19.19 6.03 8.91
N VAL A 312 -19.15 4.75 9.31
CA VAL A 312 -18.01 3.85 9.19
C VAL A 312 -18.42 2.47 8.69
N SER A 313 -17.50 1.79 7.99
CA SER A 313 -17.69 0.41 7.57
C SER A 313 -17.28 -0.55 8.70
N ALA A 314 -18.25 -1.18 9.36
CA ALA A 314 -18.01 -2.23 10.34
C ALA A 314 -17.74 -3.58 9.67
N GLY A 315 -18.59 -3.99 8.73
CA GLY A 315 -18.47 -5.26 7.99
C GLY A 315 -18.92 -6.47 8.80
N GLY A 316 -19.80 -6.25 9.77
CA GLY A 316 -20.43 -7.29 10.56
C GLY A 316 -21.59 -7.96 9.84
N PRO A 317 -22.03 -9.13 10.34
CA PRO A 317 -23.21 -9.83 9.84
C PRO A 317 -24.51 -9.13 10.27
N ASP A 318 -25.64 -9.66 9.81
CA ASP A 318 -26.99 -9.32 10.28
C ASP A 318 -27.31 -7.81 10.18
N GLY A 319 -26.96 -7.20 9.06
CA GLY A 319 -27.23 -5.79 8.79
C GLY A 319 -26.13 -4.82 9.23
N HIS A 320 -25.01 -5.28 9.75
CA HIS A 320 -23.95 -4.43 10.33
C HIS A 320 -22.76 -4.22 9.36
N SER A 321 -23.01 -4.11 8.07
CA SER A 321 -21.96 -3.78 7.09
C SER A 321 -21.49 -2.33 7.25
N LEU A 322 -22.44 -1.40 7.32
CA LEU A 322 -22.22 0.04 7.53
C LEU A 322 -22.97 0.48 8.77
N VAL A 323 -22.35 1.32 9.58
CA VAL A 323 -22.92 1.84 10.84
C VAL A 323 -22.80 3.35 10.87
N ALA A 324 -23.83 4.04 11.35
CA ALA A 324 -23.87 5.47 11.55
C ALA A 324 -24.16 5.82 13.00
N PHE A 325 -23.38 6.73 13.53
CA PHE A 325 -23.51 7.27 14.88
C PHE A 325 -23.86 8.75 14.83
N ASP A 326 -24.61 9.24 15.80
CA ASP A 326 -24.76 10.68 16.02
C ASP A 326 -23.39 11.30 16.33
N LYS A 327 -23.01 12.32 15.58
CA LYS A 327 -21.66 12.92 15.69
C LYS A 327 -21.39 13.58 17.04
N ALA A 328 -22.40 14.01 17.78
CA ALA A 328 -22.28 14.72 19.05
C ALA A 328 -22.29 13.75 20.25
N SER A 329 -23.28 12.84 20.29
CA SER A 329 -23.49 11.92 21.43
C SER A 329 -22.74 10.59 21.26
N GLY A 330 -22.51 10.13 20.03
CA GLY A 330 -22.01 8.78 19.72
C GLY A 330 -23.10 7.73 19.69
N ASP A 331 -24.37 8.07 19.94
CA ASP A 331 -25.45 7.09 19.87
C ASP A 331 -25.56 6.49 18.47
N GLU A 332 -25.72 5.16 18.38
CA GLU A 332 -25.97 4.51 17.10
C GLU A 332 -27.35 4.94 16.56
N ILE A 333 -27.39 5.50 15.36
CA ILE A 333 -28.61 5.94 14.70
C ILE A 333 -29.18 4.85 13.80
N TRP A 334 -28.30 4.21 13.02
CA TRP A 334 -28.66 3.07 12.19
C TRP A 334 -27.46 2.21 11.83
N HIS A 335 -27.73 0.95 11.50
CA HIS A 335 -26.82 0.04 10.80
C HIS A 335 -27.54 -0.60 9.63
N ALA A 336 -26.79 -0.99 8.57
CA ALA A 336 -27.38 -1.56 7.37
C ALA A 336 -26.37 -2.31 6.50
N GLY A 337 -26.91 -3.22 5.64
CA GLY A 337 -26.15 -3.99 4.67
C GLY A 337 -25.53 -5.27 5.25
N ASP A 338 -25.32 -6.27 4.38
CA ASP A 338 -24.86 -7.60 4.77
C ASP A 338 -23.50 -7.98 4.15
N ASP A 339 -22.84 -7.05 3.46
CA ASP A 339 -21.55 -7.33 2.82
C ASP A 339 -20.40 -7.16 3.84
N PRO A 340 -19.46 -8.10 3.90
CA PRO A 340 -18.23 -7.92 4.68
C PRO A 340 -17.48 -6.67 4.22
N SER A 341 -16.83 -5.97 5.14
CA SER A 341 -16.05 -4.78 4.81
C SER A 341 -14.87 -5.09 3.87
N SER A 342 -14.44 -4.08 3.15
CA SER A 342 -13.15 -4.04 2.49
C SER A 342 -12.38 -2.82 3.00
N TYR A 343 -11.48 -2.25 2.19
CA TYR A 343 -10.57 -1.18 2.63
C TYR A 343 -11.01 0.21 2.17
N SER A 344 -12.16 0.30 1.48
CA SER A 344 -12.75 1.55 1.00
C SER A 344 -13.40 2.36 2.12
N SER A 345 -13.54 3.67 1.90
CA SER A 345 -14.22 4.58 2.83
C SER A 345 -15.58 5.01 2.27
N PRO A 346 -16.58 5.31 3.10
CA PRO A 346 -17.89 5.82 2.66
C PRO A 346 -17.76 7.19 1.98
N LEU A 347 -18.59 7.41 0.97
CA LEU A 347 -18.66 8.67 0.21
C LEU A 347 -20.10 9.07 -0.03
N LEU A 348 -20.46 10.29 0.34
CA LEU A 348 -21.75 10.87 0.00
C LEU A 348 -21.77 11.33 -1.47
N ALA A 349 -22.82 11.00 -2.19
CA ALA A 349 -23.02 11.43 -3.57
C ALA A 349 -24.50 11.61 -3.89
N THR A 350 -24.82 12.53 -4.79
CA THR A 350 -26.16 12.67 -5.37
C THR A 350 -26.16 12.05 -6.77
N LEU A 351 -26.88 10.94 -6.94
CA LEU A 351 -26.98 10.21 -8.21
C LEU A 351 -28.46 9.94 -8.54
N ALA A 352 -28.83 10.08 -9.79
CA ALA A 352 -30.21 10.00 -10.26
C ALA A 352 -31.19 10.90 -9.44
N GLY A 353 -30.69 12.04 -8.95
CA GLY A 353 -31.44 12.98 -8.12
C GLY A 353 -31.62 12.57 -6.65
N VAL A 354 -31.02 11.45 -6.20
CA VAL A 354 -31.11 10.94 -4.82
C VAL A 354 -29.77 11.02 -4.14
N GLU A 355 -29.75 11.58 -2.93
CA GLU A 355 -28.56 11.58 -2.08
C GLU A 355 -28.35 10.19 -1.47
N GLN A 356 -27.12 9.68 -1.50
CA GLN A 356 -26.79 8.32 -1.13
C GLN A 356 -25.36 8.16 -0.66
N ILE A 357 -25.12 7.27 0.28
CA ILE A 357 -23.81 6.89 0.76
C ILE A 357 -23.32 5.70 -0.04
N LEU A 358 -22.22 5.88 -0.77
CA LEU A 358 -21.60 4.82 -1.56
C LEU A 358 -20.46 4.17 -0.78
N ILE A 359 -20.35 2.84 -0.83
CA ILE A 359 -19.25 2.07 -0.25
C ILE A 359 -18.89 0.89 -1.13
N VAL A 360 -17.61 0.61 -1.31
CA VAL A 360 -17.12 -0.62 -1.93
C VAL A 360 -16.77 -1.61 -0.83
N ASN A 361 -17.61 -2.60 -0.68
CA ASN A 361 -17.44 -3.71 0.24
C ASN A 361 -16.69 -4.89 -0.41
N HIS A 362 -16.56 -6.02 0.28
CA HIS A 362 -15.80 -7.17 -0.23
C HIS A 362 -16.39 -7.77 -1.51
N HIS A 363 -17.73 -7.88 -1.60
CA HIS A 363 -18.39 -8.52 -2.74
C HIS A 363 -19.20 -7.58 -3.63
N ALA A 364 -19.37 -6.31 -3.24
CA ALA A 364 -20.22 -5.39 -3.96
C ALA A 364 -19.82 -3.93 -3.72
N ILE A 365 -20.24 -3.05 -4.64
CA ILE A 365 -20.53 -1.65 -4.30
C ILE A 365 -21.99 -1.57 -3.87
N VAL A 366 -22.25 -0.84 -2.80
CA VAL A 366 -23.57 -0.65 -2.21
C VAL A 366 -23.84 0.84 -2.01
N ALA A 367 -25.05 1.25 -2.28
CA ALA A 367 -25.54 2.58 -1.97
C ALA A 367 -26.59 2.50 -0.85
N HIS A 368 -26.45 3.38 0.14
CA HIS A 368 -27.33 3.46 1.29
C HIS A 368 -28.01 4.82 1.36
N ASP A 369 -29.24 4.82 1.83
CA ASP A 369 -30.00 6.03 2.20
C ASP A 369 -29.34 6.67 3.43
N PRO A 370 -28.89 7.93 3.39
CA PRO A 370 -28.25 8.56 4.54
C PRO A 370 -29.14 8.63 5.77
N ALA A 371 -30.44 8.75 5.60
CA ALA A 371 -31.37 8.96 6.72
C ALA A 371 -31.58 7.71 7.60
N ASN A 372 -31.46 6.49 7.03
CA ASN A 372 -31.84 5.27 7.73
C ASN A 372 -31.01 4.04 7.36
N GLY A 373 -29.97 4.21 6.55
CA GLY A 373 -29.08 3.13 6.12
C GLY A 373 -29.67 2.17 5.08
N ARG A 374 -30.94 2.28 4.71
CA ARG A 374 -31.59 1.36 3.76
C ARG A 374 -30.77 1.25 2.47
N VAL A 375 -30.53 0.00 2.00
CA VAL A 375 -29.86 -0.24 0.72
C VAL A 375 -30.76 0.26 -0.41
N LEU A 376 -30.23 1.20 -1.21
CA LEU A 376 -30.91 1.79 -2.37
C LEU A 376 -30.66 0.96 -3.63
N TRP A 377 -29.42 0.53 -3.83
CA TRP A 377 -29.03 -0.39 -4.87
C TRP A 377 -27.72 -1.10 -4.52
N ARG A 378 -27.47 -2.23 -5.15
CA ARG A 378 -26.28 -3.04 -4.98
C ARG A 378 -25.82 -3.54 -6.35
N TYR A 379 -24.51 -3.45 -6.62
CA TYR A 379 -23.89 -4.03 -7.81
C TYR A 379 -22.76 -4.98 -7.40
N PRO A 380 -22.81 -6.28 -7.78
CA PRO A 380 -21.74 -7.23 -7.46
C PRO A 380 -20.41 -6.80 -8.04
N TRP A 381 -19.35 -6.83 -7.23
CA TRP A 381 -18.00 -6.49 -7.67
C TRP A 381 -17.11 -7.72 -7.54
N ILE A 382 -16.46 -8.10 -8.65
CA ILE A 382 -15.76 -9.37 -8.80
C ILE A 382 -14.46 -9.45 -7.97
N GLY A 383 -14.03 -10.69 -7.72
CA GLY A 383 -12.76 -11.07 -7.08
C GLY A 383 -12.78 -10.95 -5.56
N ASP A 384 -11.99 -11.82 -4.91
CA ASP A 384 -11.85 -11.90 -3.46
C ASP A 384 -10.67 -11.06 -2.94
N GLN A 385 -10.05 -10.30 -3.83
CA GLN A 385 -8.92 -9.44 -3.50
C GLN A 385 -9.39 -8.16 -2.77
N PRO A 386 -8.52 -7.54 -1.95
CA PRO A 386 -8.82 -6.28 -1.27
C PRO A 386 -9.29 -5.18 -2.22
N LYS A 387 -10.34 -4.48 -1.85
CA LYS A 387 -10.90 -3.34 -2.58
C LYS A 387 -10.63 -2.08 -1.78
N VAL A 388 -9.70 -1.26 -2.28
CA VAL A 388 -9.19 -0.08 -1.57
C VAL A 388 -9.79 1.23 -2.11
N PRO A 389 -9.84 1.46 -3.44
CA PRO A 389 -10.34 2.70 -3.98
C PRO A 389 -11.80 2.96 -3.61
N GLN A 390 -12.10 4.23 -3.35
CA GLN A 390 -13.49 4.68 -3.23
C GLN A 390 -14.20 4.63 -4.59
N PRO A 391 -15.54 4.48 -4.60
CA PRO A 391 -16.32 4.73 -5.80
C PRO A 391 -16.20 6.19 -6.23
N VAL A 392 -16.16 6.45 -7.52
CA VAL A 392 -16.03 7.81 -8.07
C VAL A 392 -17.32 8.20 -8.78
N PRO A 393 -18.15 9.07 -8.17
CA PRO A 393 -19.33 9.63 -8.83
C PRO A 393 -18.95 10.46 -10.06
N ILE A 394 -19.70 10.32 -11.13
CA ILE A 394 -19.45 11.00 -12.40
C ILE A 394 -20.77 11.60 -12.92
N GLY A 395 -20.82 12.92 -12.97
CA GLY A 395 -22.05 13.63 -13.35
C GLY A 395 -23.21 13.29 -12.41
N ALA A 396 -24.41 13.23 -12.95
CA ALA A 396 -25.62 13.04 -12.17
C ALA A 396 -26.07 11.58 -12.02
N ASP A 397 -25.50 10.64 -12.77
CA ASP A 397 -26.07 9.29 -12.93
C ASP A 397 -25.05 8.17 -13.12
N LYS A 398 -23.75 8.43 -12.94
CA LYS A 398 -22.72 7.39 -13.17
C LYS A 398 -21.78 7.23 -11.98
N VAL A 399 -21.25 6.02 -11.83
CA VAL A 399 -20.21 5.69 -10.84
C VAL A 399 -19.12 4.86 -11.50
N LEU A 400 -17.87 5.30 -11.39
CA LEU A 400 -16.72 4.45 -11.70
C LEU A 400 -16.31 3.67 -10.46
N ILE A 401 -16.19 2.37 -10.60
CA ILE A 401 -15.58 1.48 -9.59
C ILE A 401 -14.30 0.89 -10.14
N ALA A 402 -13.29 0.74 -9.27
CA ALA A 402 -11.99 0.25 -9.67
C ALA A 402 -11.33 -0.57 -8.56
N SER A 403 -10.48 -1.52 -8.93
CA SER A 403 -9.69 -2.30 -7.99
C SER A 403 -8.39 -2.75 -8.64
N GLY A 404 -7.36 -2.86 -7.82
CA GLY A 404 -6.08 -3.46 -8.19
C GLY A 404 -6.15 -4.99 -8.35
N TYR A 405 -5.01 -5.65 -8.20
CA TYR A 405 -4.89 -7.12 -8.22
C TYR A 405 -5.45 -7.77 -9.49
N GLY A 406 -5.31 -7.09 -10.64
CA GLY A 406 -5.77 -7.60 -11.93
C GLY A 406 -7.27 -7.47 -12.20
N ILE A 407 -8.05 -6.87 -11.31
CA ILE A 407 -9.52 -6.75 -11.45
C ILE A 407 -9.90 -5.68 -12.48
N GLY A 408 -9.32 -4.47 -12.39
CA GLY A 408 -9.63 -3.38 -13.32
C GLY A 408 -10.73 -2.44 -12.84
N CYS A 409 -11.44 -1.82 -13.79
CA CYS A 409 -12.49 -0.85 -13.49
C CYS A 409 -13.73 -1.04 -14.38
N MET A 410 -14.88 -0.54 -13.89
CA MET A 410 -16.17 -0.57 -14.56
C MET A 410 -16.90 0.76 -14.33
N LEU A 411 -17.53 1.29 -15.37
CA LEU A 411 -18.46 2.41 -15.25
C LEU A 411 -19.89 1.86 -15.15
N LEU A 412 -20.62 2.33 -14.15
CA LEU A 412 -22.01 1.98 -13.91
C LEU A 412 -22.92 3.17 -14.24
N ASP A 413 -24.10 2.88 -14.82
CA ASP A 413 -25.24 3.78 -14.93
C ASP A 413 -26.16 3.54 -13.74
N ILE A 414 -26.55 4.62 -13.06
CA ILE A 414 -27.51 4.60 -11.95
C ILE A 414 -28.81 5.22 -12.45
N LYS A 415 -29.92 4.49 -12.34
CA LYS A 415 -31.22 4.91 -12.88
C LYS A 415 -32.32 4.76 -11.84
N ALA A 416 -33.22 5.73 -11.82
CA ALA A 416 -34.47 5.61 -11.10
C ALA A 416 -35.52 4.94 -11.98
N GLY A 417 -36.19 3.91 -11.46
CA GLY A 417 -37.35 3.29 -12.08
C GLY A 417 -38.62 4.15 -11.96
N PRO A 418 -39.73 3.74 -12.57
CA PRO A 418 -41.00 4.47 -12.52
C PRO A 418 -41.58 4.62 -11.10
N ASP A 419 -41.26 3.70 -10.21
CA ASP A 419 -41.63 3.65 -8.80
C ASP A 419 -40.65 4.37 -7.86
N GLY A 420 -39.56 4.95 -8.43
CA GLY A 420 -38.51 5.64 -7.70
C GLY A 420 -37.42 4.71 -7.16
N GLU A 421 -37.49 3.40 -7.37
CA GLU A 421 -36.41 2.47 -7.01
C GLU A 421 -35.18 2.72 -7.87
N LEU A 422 -34.00 2.72 -7.21
CA LEU A 422 -32.74 2.89 -7.91
C LEU A 422 -32.15 1.55 -8.34
N SER A 423 -31.51 1.55 -9.49
CA SER A 423 -30.81 0.38 -10.03
C SER A 423 -29.44 0.77 -10.61
N ALA A 424 -28.48 -0.14 -10.52
CA ALA A 424 -27.15 0.01 -11.13
C ALA A 424 -26.99 -1.00 -12.27
N SER A 425 -26.49 -0.54 -13.40
CA SER A 425 -26.20 -1.37 -14.58
C SER A 425 -24.89 -0.97 -15.23
N GLU A 426 -24.28 -1.87 -16.02
CA GLU A 426 -23.00 -1.60 -16.69
C GLU A 426 -23.18 -0.56 -17.79
N ALA A 427 -22.45 0.55 -17.71
CA ALA A 427 -22.35 1.54 -18.80
C ALA A 427 -21.35 1.08 -19.88
N TRP A 428 -20.29 0.38 -19.48
CA TRP A 428 -19.36 -0.26 -20.41
C TRP A 428 -19.76 -1.71 -20.65
N LYS A 429 -19.51 -2.21 -21.88
CA LYS A 429 -19.82 -3.59 -22.26
C LYS A 429 -18.96 -4.66 -21.55
N LYS A 430 -17.84 -4.26 -20.96
CA LYS A 430 -16.90 -5.12 -20.26
C LYS A 430 -16.00 -4.32 -19.32
N HIS A 431 -15.43 -4.99 -18.34
CA HIS A 431 -14.41 -4.41 -17.46
C HIS A 431 -13.20 -3.93 -18.26
N SER A 432 -12.68 -2.76 -17.90
CA SER A 432 -11.42 -2.26 -18.41
C SER A 432 -10.26 -2.69 -17.51
N LEU A 433 -9.36 -3.50 -18.05
CA LEU A 433 -8.11 -3.90 -17.38
C LEU A 433 -6.98 -2.87 -17.60
N LYS A 434 -7.31 -1.67 -18.09
CA LYS A 434 -6.32 -0.65 -18.43
C LYS A 434 -5.97 0.27 -17.27
N LEU A 435 -6.70 0.17 -16.14
CA LEU A 435 -6.44 0.89 -14.90
C LEU A 435 -6.84 0.02 -13.72
N LYS A 436 -5.87 -0.31 -12.86
CA LYS A 436 -5.99 -1.21 -11.71
C LYS A 436 -5.37 -0.58 -10.46
N PRO A 437 -6.03 0.43 -9.86
CA PRO A 437 -5.52 1.09 -8.66
C PRO A 437 -5.54 0.09 -7.48
N LYS A 438 -4.40 -0.07 -6.80
CA LYS A 438 -4.24 -1.08 -5.75
C LYS A 438 -4.40 -0.52 -4.35
N PHE A 439 -3.56 0.45 -3.97
CA PHE A 439 -3.58 1.12 -2.66
C PHE A 439 -3.91 2.61 -2.79
N THR A 440 -4.34 3.04 -3.96
CA THR A 440 -4.53 4.43 -4.33
C THR A 440 -5.94 4.65 -4.86
N ASN A 441 -6.40 5.87 -4.79
CA ASN A 441 -7.62 6.31 -5.45
C ASN A 441 -7.32 6.83 -6.86
N VAL A 442 -8.36 7.14 -7.61
CA VAL A 442 -8.26 7.78 -8.92
C VAL A 442 -8.89 9.17 -8.86
N VAL A 443 -8.45 10.05 -9.74
CA VAL A 443 -9.02 11.40 -9.86
C VAL A 443 -9.61 11.62 -11.24
N LEU A 444 -10.63 12.47 -11.30
CA LEU A 444 -11.39 12.76 -12.51
C LEU A 444 -11.07 14.19 -12.99
N HIS A 445 -10.74 14.37 -14.25
CA HIS A 445 -10.56 15.67 -14.86
C HIS A 445 -11.04 15.66 -16.33
N GLU A 446 -11.98 16.57 -16.68
CA GLU A 446 -12.47 16.81 -18.05
C GLU A 446 -12.87 15.54 -18.83
N GLY A 447 -13.56 14.59 -18.16
CA GLY A 447 -14.02 13.34 -18.79
C GLY A 447 -12.95 12.25 -18.89
N PHE A 448 -11.80 12.43 -18.25
CA PHE A 448 -10.73 11.45 -18.15
C PHE A 448 -10.45 11.08 -16.70
N VAL A 449 -10.08 9.83 -16.49
CA VAL A 449 -9.65 9.30 -15.19
C VAL A 449 -8.15 9.16 -15.18
N TYR A 450 -7.53 9.61 -14.11
CA TYR A 450 -6.11 9.44 -13.86
C TYR A 450 -5.90 8.61 -12.59
N GLY A 451 -4.99 7.64 -12.66
CA GLY A 451 -4.68 6.78 -11.53
C GLY A 451 -3.41 5.98 -11.73
N LEU A 452 -2.88 5.43 -10.64
CA LEU A 452 -1.69 4.58 -10.66
C LEU A 452 -2.11 3.12 -10.90
N ASP A 453 -1.54 2.51 -11.95
CA ASP A 453 -1.89 1.17 -12.40
C ASP A 453 -1.01 0.11 -11.75
N ASP A 454 -1.53 -0.54 -10.72
CA ASP A 454 -0.96 -1.69 -10.01
C ASP A 454 0.54 -1.56 -9.68
N GLY A 455 0.94 -0.41 -9.14
CA GLY A 455 2.30 -0.12 -8.73
C GLY A 455 3.30 0.17 -9.85
N ARG A 456 2.86 0.34 -11.09
CA ARG A 456 3.76 0.51 -12.24
C ARG A 456 3.82 1.95 -12.75
N SER A 457 2.73 2.46 -13.28
CA SER A 457 2.72 3.73 -13.98
C SER A 457 1.44 4.51 -13.76
N LEU A 458 1.50 5.79 -13.98
CA LEU A 458 0.34 6.64 -14.09
C LEU A 458 -0.36 6.40 -15.43
N VAL A 459 -1.68 6.32 -15.40
CA VAL A 459 -2.55 6.05 -16.55
C VAL A 459 -3.58 7.16 -16.70
N CYS A 460 -3.85 7.55 -17.92
CA CYS A 460 -5.03 8.31 -18.32
C CYS A 460 -6.01 7.40 -19.06
N LEU A 461 -7.25 7.34 -18.59
CA LEU A 461 -8.32 6.52 -19.14
C LEU A 461 -9.46 7.42 -19.66
N ASP A 462 -9.97 7.14 -20.84
CA ASP A 462 -11.16 7.78 -21.39
C ASP A 462 -12.42 7.17 -20.76
N LEU A 463 -13.23 7.99 -20.11
CA LEU A 463 -14.46 7.53 -19.46
C LEU A 463 -15.52 7.01 -20.43
N THR A 464 -15.54 7.50 -21.66
CA THR A 464 -16.58 7.13 -22.64
C THR A 464 -16.48 5.65 -23.02
N ARG A 465 -15.25 5.13 -23.13
CA ARG A 465 -14.98 3.78 -23.65
C ARG A 465 -14.21 2.88 -22.70
N GLY A 466 -13.66 3.40 -21.59
CA GLY A 466 -12.75 2.67 -20.72
C GLY A 466 -11.41 2.35 -21.39
N GLU A 467 -10.98 3.15 -22.37
CA GLU A 467 -9.75 2.96 -23.14
C GLU A 467 -8.63 3.83 -22.62
N ARG A 468 -7.42 3.27 -22.55
CA ARG A 468 -6.24 4.00 -22.12
C ARG A 468 -5.78 4.96 -23.22
N LYS A 469 -5.67 6.25 -22.89
CA LYS A 469 -5.10 7.29 -23.75
C LYS A 469 -3.58 7.24 -23.75
N TRP A 470 -2.99 7.15 -22.55
CA TRP A 470 -1.56 7.01 -22.34
C TRP A 470 -1.26 6.34 -20.99
N GLN A 471 -0.03 5.89 -20.84
CA GLN A 471 0.58 5.53 -19.57
C GLN A 471 2.03 6.03 -19.53
N GLY A 472 2.53 6.37 -18.35
CA GLY A 472 3.91 6.85 -18.19
C GLY A 472 4.31 7.04 -16.74
N GLY A 473 5.60 7.32 -16.54
CA GLY A 473 6.19 7.47 -15.21
C GLY A 473 6.31 6.14 -14.44
N HIS A 474 7.13 6.16 -13.40
CA HIS A 474 7.27 5.08 -12.43
C HIS A 474 7.11 5.68 -11.04
N TYR A 475 6.00 5.40 -10.39
CA TYR A 475 5.65 5.95 -9.09
C TYR A 475 5.41 4.87 -8.03
N GLY A 476 5.55 3.59 -8.40
CA GLY A 476 5.23 2.48 -7.51
C GLY A 476 3.77 2.53 -7.04
N HIS A 477 3.52 2.05 -5.84
CA HIS A 477 2.22 2.16 -5.17
C HIS A 477 2.08 3.51 -4.45
N GLY A 478 2.23 4.59 -5.21
CA GLY A 478 2.12 5.96 -4.73
C GLY A 478 0.67 6.43 -4.58
N GLN A 479 0.51 7.75 -4.40
CA GLN A 479 -0.78 8.42 -4.22
C GLN A 479 -0.91 9.61 -5.17
N ILE A 480 -2.14 10.05 -5.41
CA ILE A 480 -2.42 11.09 -6.41
C ILE A 480 -3.48 12.08 -5.88
N LEU A 481 -3.25 13.37 -6.13
CA LEU A 481 -4.25 14.44 -6.02
C LEU A 481 -4.36 15.19 -7.35
N LEU A 482 -5.53 15.72 -7.65
CA LEU A 482 -5.74 16.67 -8.73
C LEU A 482 -5.77 18.09 -8.15
N VAL A 483 -4.92 18.97 -8.68
CA VAL A 483 -4.79 20.37 -8.25
C VAL A 483 -4.92 21.25 -9.48
N GLY A 484 -6.12 21.77 -9.74
CA GLY A 484 -6.43 22.46 -10.97
C GLY A 484 -6.30 21.53 -12.18
N ASP A 485 -5.37 21.84 -13.09
CA ASP A 485 -5.02 21.01 -14.27
C ASP A 485 -3.74 20.18 -14.08
N LEU A 486 -3.30 20.00 -12.84
CA LEU A 486 -2.09 19.26 -12.48
C LEU A 486 -2.40 18.06 -11.61
N LEU A 487 -1.72 16.96 -11.86
CA LEU A 487 -1.68 15.80 -10.99
C LEU A 487 -0.46 15.94 -10.07
N LEU A 488 -0.68 16.05 -8.76
CA LEU A 488 0.35 15.94 -7.75
C LEU A 488 0.47 14.46 -7.39
N VAL A 489 1.59 13.85 -7.77
CA VAL A 489 1.84 12.41 -7.59
C VAL A 489 2.92 12.21 -6.55
N GLN A 490 2.57 11.55 -5.44
CA GLN A 490 3.53 11.09 -4.45
C GLN A 490 3.92 9.65 -4.78
N SER A 491 5.19 9.38 -5.02
CA SER A 491 5.69 8.04 -5.34
C SER A 491 5.83 7.16 -4.10
N GLU A 492 5.83 5.83 -4.28
CA GLU A 492 6.12 4.86 -3.22
C GLU A 492 7.51 5.06 -2.59
N GLU A 493 8.44 5.64 -3.33
CA GLU A 493 9.80 5.92 -2.86
C GLU A 493 9.94 7.28 -2.16
N GLY A 494 8.86 8.09 -2.11
CA GLY A 494 8.81 9.36 -1.41
C GLY A 494 9.15 10.60 -2.26
N ASP A 495 9.20 10.49 -3.59
CA ASP A 495 9.24 11.66 -4.45
C ASP A 495 7.84 12.27 -4.60
N VAL A 496 7.79 13.58 -4.82
CA VAL A 496 6.58 14.29 -5.24
C VAL A 496 6.82 14.90 -6.61
N ALA A 497 5.92 14.63 -7.55
CA ALA A 497 5.99 15.10 -8.92
C ALA A 497 4.72 15.85 -9.35
N LEU A 498 4.85 16.80 -10.26
CA LEU A 498 3.74 17.39 -10.99
C LEU A 498 3.67 16.83 -12.40
N VAL A 499 2.47 16.38 -12.80
CA VAL A 499 2.18 15.87 -14.14
C VAL A 499 0.98 16.62 -14.70
N GLU A 500 1.00 16.96 -15.99
CA GLU A 500 -0.15 17.60 -16.63
C GLU A 500 -1.35 16.64 -16.68
N ALA A 501 -2.52 17.08 -16.21
CA ALA A 501 -3.79 16.35 -16.31
C ALA A 501 -4.40 16.51 -17.71
N THR A 502 -3.77 15.91 -18.73
CA THR A 502 -4.19 16.02 -20.13
C THR A 502 -4.29 14.65 -20.81
N PRO A 503 -5.30 14.39 -21.65
CA PRO A 503 -5.40 13.12 -22.38
C PRO A 503 -4.44 13.00 -23.57
N LYS A 504 -3.72 14.07 -23.93
CA LYS A 504 -2.90 14.11 -25.14
C LYS A 504 -1.68 13.19 -25.04
N ARG A 505 -0.95 13.29 -23.92
CA ARG A 505 0.25 12.48 -23.64
C ARG A 505 0.65 12.60 -22.17
N TYR A 506 1.40 11.64 -21.67
CA TYR A 506 2.09 11.77 -20.40
C TYR A 506 3.14 12.88 -20.48
N ARG A 507 3.14 13.80 -19.50
CA ARG A 507 4.14 14.85 -19.35
C ARG A 507 4.35 15.18 -17.88
N GLU A 508 5.44 14.68 -17.31
CA GLU A 508 5.94 15.13 -16.01
C GLU A 508 6.64 16.47 -16.19
N LEU A 509 6.29 17.43 -15.36
CA LEU A 509 6.81 18.79 -15.42
C LEU A 509 8.02 18.97 -14.52
N THR A 510 7.92 18.48 -13.28
CA THR A 510 8.92 18.67 -12.25
C THR A 510 8.76 17.63 -11.14
N ARG A 511 9.83 17.43 -10.36
CA ARG A 511 9.87 16.45 -9.26
C ARG A 511 10.88 16.89 -8.21
N PHE A 512 10.61 16.54 -6.95
CA PHE A 512 11.61 16.63 -5.88
C PHE A 512 11.49 15.46 -4.90
N LYS A 513 12.56 15.18 -4.16
CA LYS A 513 12.58 14.16 -3.11
C LYS A 513 11.99 14.74 -1.83
N ALA A 514 10.78 14.31 -1.46
CA ALA A 514 10.11 14.80 -0.26
C ALA A 514 10.42 13.95 0.97
N LEU A 515 10.41 12.63 0.85
CA LEU A 515 10.66 11.67 1.93
C LEU A 515 11.61 10.57 1.48
N GLU A 516 12.17 9.85 2.43
CA GLU A 516 12.99 8.66 2.17
C GLU A 516 12.19 7.38 2.43
N GLY A 517 12.26 6.43 1.49
CA GLY A 517 11.71 5.09 1.66
C GLY A 517 10.22 4.95 1.36
N LYS A 518 9.65 3.85 1.84
CA LYS A 518 8.30 3.41 1.48
C LYS A 518 7.22 4.38 1.96
N THR A 519 6.49 4.96 1.02
CA THR A 519 5.49 6.00 1.25
C THR A 519 4.17 5.61 0.59
N TRP A 520 3.21 5.13 1.39
CA TRP A 520 1.86 4.75 0.94
C TRP A 520 0.78 5.71 1.41
N ASN A 521 1.13 6.64 2.29
CA ASN A 521 0.21 7.64 2.82
C ASN A 521 -0.26 8.60 1.72
N ASN A 522 -1.52 9.01 1.77
CA ASN A 522 -1.98 10.07 0.90
C ASN A 522 -1.33 11.40 1.31
N PRO A 523 -0.88 12.23 0.37
CA PRO A 523 -0.47 13.60 0.67
C PRO A 523 -1.67 14.45 1.06
N ALA A 524 -1.48 15.47 1.89
CA ALA A 524 -2.48 16.49 2.18
C ALA A 524 -1.97 17.84 1.67
N LEU A 525 -2.79 18.54 0.89
CA LEU A 525 -2.47 19.88 0.39
C LEU A 525 -3.49 20.89 0.92
N ALA A 526 -3.06 21.70 1.89
CA ALA A 526 -3.85 22.75 2.49
C ALA A 526 -3.31 24.13 2.03
N GLY A 527 -4.09 24.82 1.22
CA GLY A 527 -3.61 26.01 0.51
C GLY A 527 -2.34 25.70 -0.30
N ARG A 528 -1.20 26.23 0.13
CA ARG A 528 0.11 25.97 -0.48
C ARG A 528 1.00 25.02 0.34
N TYR A 529 0.53 24.56 1.49
CA TYR A 529 1.29 23.67 2.37
C TYR A 529 1.02 22.22 2.02
N LEU A 530 2.05 21.54 1.55
CA LEU A 530 2.03 20.10 1.28
C LEU A 530 2.57 19.37 2.50
N LEU A 531 1.72 18.58 3.14
CA LEU A 531 2.09 17.68 4.22
C LEU A 531 2.20 16.27 3.66
N VAL A 532 3.34 15.65 3.87
CA VAL A 532 3.63 14.27 3.46
C VAL A 532 4.22 13.50 4.63
N ARG A 533 3.94 12.19 4.67
CA ARG A 533 4.52 11.30 5.68
C ARG A 533 4.66 9.88 5.16
N ASN A 534 5.46 9.11 5.86
CA ASN A 534 5.48 7.65 5.78
C ASN A 534 5.50 7.04 7.19
N ALA A 535 5.95 5.79 7.34
CA ALA A 535 6.02 5.12 8.65
C ALA A 535 7.19 5.59 9.53
N GLU A 536 8.07 6.45 9.04
CA GLU A 536 9.33 6.83 9.71
C GLU A 536 9.47 8.34 9.93
N GLU A 537 8.94 9.15 9.00
CA GLU A 537 9.09 10.60 8.99
C GLU A 537 7.90 11.32 8.38
N ALA A 538 7.74 12.58 8.73
CA ALA A 538 6.81 13.52 8.12
C ALA A 538 7.52 14.82 7.75
N ALA A 539 6.98 15.51 6.75
CA ALA A 539 7.48 16.81 6.33
C ALA A 539 6.34 17.72 5.86
N CYS A 540 6.54 19.01 6.05
CA CYS A 540 5.72 20.06 5.47
C CYS A 540 6.56 20.88 4.49
N TYR A 541 6.03 21.09 3.31
CA TYR A 541 6.63 21.89 2.25
C TYR A 541 5.71 23.04 1.85
N GLU A 542 6.27 24.24 1.72
CA GLU A 542 5.60 25.36 1.10
C GLU A 542 5.84 25.27 -0.41
N LEU A 543 4.79 24.94 -1.18
CA LEU A 543 4.88 24.85 -2.62
C LEU A 543 4.90 26.25 -3.26
N PRO A 544 5.74 26.48 -4.27
CA PRO A 544 5.77 27.76 -4.97
C PRO A 544 4.51 27.91 -5.83
N LEU A 545 3.96 29.14 -5.85
CA LEU A 545 2.81 29.54 -6.63
C LEU A 545 3.23 30.33 -7.88
N GLU A 546 2.40 30.36 -8.94
CA GLU A 546 2.65 31.11 -10.18
C GLU A 546 2.69 32.63 -9.95
#